data_8ffeb9890e954e528477d6f95dfa1fa5
#
_entry.id   8ffeb9890e954e528477d6f95dfa1fa5
#
_cell.length_a   1.000
_cell.length_b   1.000
_cell.length_c   1.000
_cell.angle_alpha   90.00
_cell.angle_beta   90.00
_cell.angle_gamma   90.00
#
_symmetry.space_group_name_H-M   'P 1'
#
loop_
_entity.id
_entity.type
_entity.pdbx_description
1 polymer ?
#
loop_
_entity_poly.entity_id
_entity_poly.type
_entity_poly.pdbx_seq_one_letter_code
_entity_poly.pdbx_strand_id
1 'polypeptide(L)'
;MPNLPDLTQLSHAQKDELIRMLWPLRQQVQDLMGQMVVMQDRIKQLEGRLALNSKNSSKPPSSDGLNKPAPRSLRVAGQNPTGGQKGHPGSTLSQAAQPDKIVIHHVPDHCQACHCELLFAYVSESRQVFDLPLVKYEVTEHHAMQAICSCGHVHTGQFPVGVNAAVQYGARALAAMVHLNQNHAVSVQRTAAVMKDFFELPVSQATVVKAVQVGADLLQPTVQDIGQAVASSAVAHADETGIRVVKELHWLHVLATDTLTWMGCHPKRGGEAFESLALLQR
;
A
#
# COMPACT_ATOMS: atom_id res chain seq x y z
N MET A 1 -64.79 6.77 13.46
CA MET A 1 -64.58 5.94 14.66
C MET A 1 -65.95 5.31 14.99
N PRO A 2 -66.07 4.00 15.23
CA PRO A 2 -67.31 3.43 15.68
C PRO A 2 -67.70 4.10 17.01
N ASN A 3 -68.97 4.55 17.09
CA ASN A 3 -69.45 5.14 18.28
C ASN A 3 -69.47 4.16 19.47
N LEU A 4 -68.94 4.57 20.61
CA LEU A 4 -68.99 3.77 21.81
C LEU A 4 -70.44 3.43 22.13
N PRO A 5 -70.77 2.20 22.51
CA PRO A 5 -72.11 1.85 22.97
C PRO A 5 -72.47 2.67 24.20
N ASP A 6 -73.77 3.07 24.30
CA ASP A 6 -74.23 3.80 25.43
C ASP A 6 -74.22 2.93 26.71
N LEU A 7 -73.18 3.13 27.53
CA LEU A 7 -72.96 2.37 28.74
C LEU A 7 -74.04 2.62 29.86
N THR A 8 -74.90 3.65 29.70
CA THR A 8 -75.96 3.97 30.72
C THR A 8 -77.08 2.99 30.64
N GLN A 9 -77.31 2.33 29.54
CA GLN A 9 -78.41 1.38 29.28
C GLN A 9 -78.09 -0.06 29.70
N LEU A 10 -76.81 -0.36 30.06
CA LEU A 10 -76.41 -1.70 30.46
C LEU A 10 -76.71 -2.00 31.89
N SER A 11 -77.24 -3.22 32.21
CA SER A 11 -77.41 -3.71 33.56
C SER A 11 -76.01 -3.91 34.24
N HIS A 12 -76.00 -3.97 35.58
CA HIS A 12 -74.78 -4.20 36.35
C HIS A 12 -74.06 -5.50 35.92
N ALA A 13 -74.83 -6.58 35.70
CA ALA A 13 -74.22 -7.86 35.22
C ALA A 13 -73.57 -7.71 33.86
N GLN A 14 -74.14 -6.98 32.92
CA GLN A 14 -73.59 -6.73 31.61
C GLN A 14 -72.33 -5.80 31.67
N LYS A 15 -72.28 -4.86 32.57
CA LYS A 15 -71.12 -4.01 32.85
C LYS A 15 -69.95 -4.84 33.42
N ASP A 16 -70.23 -5.73 34.35
CA ASP A 16 -69.23 -6.61 34.95
C ASP A 16 -68.61 -7.59 33.89
N GLU A 17 -69.44 -8.11 33.01
CA GLU A 17 -68.97 -8.97 31.93
C GLU A 17 -68.06 -8.20 30.91
N LEU A 18 -68.44 -7.00 30.58
CA LEU A 18 -67.68 -6.11 29.74
C LEU A 18 -66.33 -5.76 30.39
N ILE A 19 -66.29 -5.47 31.66
CA ILE A 19 -65.05 -5.23 32.41
C ILE A 19 -64.19 -6.45 32.44
N ARG A 20 -64.73 -7.66 32.63
CA ARG A 20 -63.93 -8.93 32.58
C ARG A 20 -63.35 -9.18 31.25
N MET A 21 -64.00 -8.82 30.15
CA MET A 21 -63.44 -8.94 28.80
C MET A 21 -62.37 -7.86 28.47
N LEU A 22 -62.61 -6.64 28.93
CA LEU A 22 -61.72 -5.51 28.63
C LEU A 22 -60.45 -5.48 29.49
N TRP A 23 -60.49 -6.01 30.71
CA TRP A 23 -59.37 -6.01 31.64
C TRP A 23 -58.14 -6.75 31.11
N PRO A 24 -58.24 -8.00 30.60
CA PRO A 24 -57.09 -8.70 30.00
C PRO A 24 -56.60 -8.00 28.73
N LEU A 25 -57.50 -7.40 27.93
CA LEU A 25 -57.12 -6.66 26.73
C LEU A 25 -56.30 -5.41 27.10
N ARG A 26 -56.67 -4.71 28.15
CA ARG A 26 -55.89 -3.58 28.68
C ARG A 26 -54.52 -4.00 29.15
N GLN A 27 -54.39 -5.15 29.80
CA GLN A 27 -53.11 -5.69 30.23
C GLN A 27 -52.21 -6.05 29.02
N GLN A 28 -52.79 -6.70 28.00
CA GLN A 28 -52.09 -7.01 26.77
C GLN A 28 -51.56 -5.75 26.04
N VAL A 29 -52.37 -4.70 25.99
CA VAL A 29 -51.96 -3.40 25.40
C VAL A 29 -50.80 -2.79 26.19
N GLN A 30 -50.87 -2.83 27.55
CA GLN A 30 -49.75 -2.33 28.37
C GLN A 30 -48.47 -3.12 28.18
N ASP A 31 -48.56 -4.45 28.11
CA ASP A 31 -47.39 -5.31 27.84
C ASP A 31 -46.81 -5.05 26.45
N LEU A 32 -47.65 -4.91 25.42
CA LEU A 32 -47.20 -4.57 24.06
C LEU A 32 -46.57 -3.18 24.01
N MET A 33 -47.11 -2.18 24.73
CA MET A 33 -46.48 -0.85 24.84
C MET A 33 -45.08 -0.95 25.49
N GLY A 34 -44.97 -1.75 26.57
CA GLY A 34 -43.66 -2.01 27.20
C GLY A 34 -42.66 -2.66 26.26
N GLN A 35 -43.08 -3.68 25.49
CA GLN A 35 -42.23 -4.31 24.46
C GLN A 35 -41.82 -3.34 23.36
N MET A 36 -42.74 -2.46 22.92
CA MET A 36 -42.40 -1.44 21.92
C MET A 36 -41.32 -0.47 22.40
N VAL A 37 -41.36 -0.02 23.64
CA VAL A 37 -40.34 0.87 24.23
C VAL A 37 -38.97 0.15 24.22
N VAL A 38 -38.93 -1.10 24.69
CA VAL A 38 -37.69 -1.89 24.69
C VAL A 38 -37.14 -2.10 23.28
N MET A 39 -38.02 -2.38 22.31
CA MET A 39 -37.60 -2.52 20.90
C MET A 39 -37.09 -1.21 20.32
N GLN A 40 -37.74 -0.08 20.60
CA GLN A 40 -37.29 1.24 20.16
C GLN A 40 -35.90 1.59 20.71
N ASP A 41 -35.67 1.32 21.99
CA ASP A 41 -34.32 1.52 22.58
C ASP A 41 -33.27 0.61 21.94
N ARG A 42 -33.65 -0.63 21.63
CA ARG A 42 -32.75 -1.54 20.95
C ARG A 42 -32.42 -1.09 19.54
N ILE A 43 -33.38 -0.62 18.76
CA ILE A 43 -33.20 -0.03 17.46
C ILE A 43 -32.23 1.16 17.54
N LYS A 44 -32.49 2.09 18.46
CA LYS A 44 -31.61 3.26 18.67
C LYS A 44 -30.17 2.87 19.01
N GLN A 45 -29.98 1.85 19.85
CA GLN A 45 -28.65 1.32 20.15
C GLN A 45 -27.96 0.71 18.91
N LEU A 46 -28.69 -0.05 18.10
CA LEU A 46 -28.15 -0.68 16.88
C LEU A 46 -27.82 0.37 15.81
N GLU A 47 -28.69 1.35 15.61
CA GLU A 47 -28.45 2.48 14.71
C GLU A 47 -27.22 3.26 15.15
N GLY A 48 -27.07 3.55 16.45
CA GLY A 48 -25.88 4.18 17.02
C GLY A 48 -24.60 3.38 16.74
N ARG A 49 -24.65 2.04 16.85
CA ARG A 49 -23.51 1.17 16.54
C ARG A 49 -23.17 1.14 15.04
N LEU A 50 -24.17 1.16 14.16
CA LEU A 50 -24.01 1.22 12.71
C LEU A 50 -23.48 2.57 12.23
N ALA A 51 -23.84 3.64 12.90
CA ALA A 51 -23.37 4.99 12.60
C ALA A 51 -21.92 5.25 13.01
N LEU A 52 -21.27 4.35 13.77
CA LEU A 52 -19.87 4.48 14.17
C LEU A 52 -18.92 4.25 12.99
N ASN A 53 -18.14 5.28 12.69
CA ASN A 53 -17.10 5.27 11.68
C ASN A 53 -15.78 5.86 12.24
N SER A 54 -14.72 5.90 11.44
CA SER A 54 -13.41 6.41 11.87
C SER A 54 -13.40 7.90 12.27
N LYS A 55 -14.45 8.67 11.96
CA LYS A 55 -14.54 10.10 12.30
C LYS A 55 -15.27 10.37 13.63
N ASN A 56 -16.11 9.46 14.07
CA ASN A 56 -16.94 9.61 15.26
C ASN A 56 -16.72 8.52 16.32
N SER A 57 -15.73 7.68 16.13
CA SER A 57 -15.36 6.62 17.09
C SER A 57 -13.84 6.34 17.02
N SER A 58 -13.33 5.57 17.97
CA SER A 58 -11.95 5.08 17.95
C SER A 58 -11.69 3.96 16.94
N LYS A 59 -12.58 3.73 15.98
CA LYS A 59 -12.35 2.77 14.89
C LYS A 59 -11.27 3.30 13.93
N PRO A 60 -10.30 2.45 13.54
CA PRO A 60 -9.30 2.86 12.57
C PRO A 60 -9.92 3.11 11.18
N PRO A 61 -9.36 4.02 10.36
CA PRO A 61 -9.86 4.32 9.02
C PRO A 61 -10.02 3.10 8.10
N SER A 62 -9.23 2.06 8.33
CA SER A 62 -9.31 0.79 7.58
C SER A 62 -10.60 -0.01 7.84
N SER A 63 -11.34 0.30 8.91
CA SER A 63 -12.60 -0.37 9.24
C SER A 63 -13.83 0.20 8.53
N ASP A 64 -13.72 1.34 7.86
CA ASP A 64 -14.83 2.00 7.16
C ASP A 64 -15.22 1.29 5.84
N GLY A 65 -14.42 0.33 5.37
CA GLY A 65 -14.68 -0.43 4.15
C GLY A 65 -14.70 0.43 2.88
N LEU A 66 -15.42 -0.04 1.85
CA LEU A 66 -15.52 0.64 0.54
C LEU A 66 -16.46 1.85 0.56
N ASN A 67 -17.32 1.99 1.56
CA ASN A 67 -18.27 3.10 1.73
C ASN A 67 -17.68 4.29 2.46
N LYS A 68 -16.36 4.39 2.53
CA LYS A 68 -15.69 5.51 3.16
C LYS A 68 -16.13 6.82 2.51
N PRO A 69 -16.70 7.78 3.27
CA PRO A 69 -17.01 9.09 2.72
C PRO A 69 -15.73 9.72 2.16
N ALA A 70 -15.78 10.22 0.94
CA ALA A 70 -14.65 10.93 0.34
C ALA A 70 -14.14 12.02 1.31
N PRO A 71 -12.83 12.16 1.52
CA PRO A 71 -12.29 13.21 2.35
C PRO A 71 -12.77 14.56 1.80
N ARG A 72 -13.49 15.34 2.60
CA ARG A 72 -13.91 16.69 2.20
C ARG A 72 -12.65 17.53 2.16
N SER A 73 -12.29 17.96 0.97
CA SER A 73 -11.26 18.98 0.80
C SER A 73 -11.69 20.25 1.54
N LEU A 74 -10.80 20.84 2.34
CA LEU A 74 -11.01 22.17 2.91
C LEU A 74 -10.93 23.28 1.84
N ARG A 75 -10.56 22.92 0.61
CA ARG A 75 -10.54 23.84 -0.53
C ARG A 75 -11.97 24.08 -1.00
N VAL A 76 -12.36 25.32 -1.09
CA VAL A 76 -13.64 25.72 -1.67
C VAL A 76 -13.56 25.45 -3.17
N ALA A 77 -14.46 24.62 -3.68
CA ALA A 77 -14.52 24.32 -5.10
C ALA A 77 -14.81 25.59 -5.92
N GLY A 78 -14.05 25.78 -7.01
CA GLY A 78 -14.29 26.88 -7.96
C GLY A 78 -13.56 28.20 -7.66
N GLN A 79 -12.77 28.31 -6.60
CA GLN A 79 -11.97 29.53 -6.33
C GLN A 79 -10.75 29.66 -7.26
N ASN A 80 -10.20 28.55 -7.74
CA ASN A 80 -9.08 28.57 -8.68
C ASN A 80 -9.41 27.72 -9.90
N PRO A 81 -8.99 28.12 -11.11
CA PRO A 81 -9.15 27.32 -12.31
C PRO A 81 -8.38 25.99 -12.16
N THR A 82 -8.89 24.94 -12.84
CA THR A 82 -8.23 23.64 -12.91
C THR A 82 -6.94 23.75 -13.72
N GLY A 83 -5.82 23.23 -13.20
CA GLY A 83 -4.52 23.26 -13.85
C GLY A 83 -3.48 24.07 -13.07
N GLY A 84 -2.33 24.33 -13.70
CA GLY A 84 -1.24 25.12 -13.11
C GLY A 84 -1.67 26.56 -12.84
N GLN A 85 -1.52 27.02 -11.60
CA GLN A 85 -1.83 28.40 -11.22
C GLN A 85 -0.80 29.37 -11.79
N LYS A 86 -1.20 30.62 -12.06
CA LYS A 86 -0.30 31.67 -12.51
C LYS A 86 0.83 31.87 -11.49
N GLY A 87 2.08 31.72 -11.95
CA GLY A 87 3.27 31.77 -11.09
C GLY A 87 3.77 30.41 -10.58
N HIS A 88 3.08 29.29 -10.92
CA HIS A 88 3.63 27.96 -10.66
C HIS A 88 4.80 27.71 -11.62
N PRO A 89 6.03 27.43 -11.12
CA PRO A 89 7.15 27.08 -11.99
C PRO A 89 6.78 25.79 -12.75
N GLY A 90 6.63 25.91 -14.06
CA GLY A 90 6.38 24.73 -14.90
C GLY A 90 7.59 23.80 -14.86
N SER A 91 7.34 22.51 -14.73
CA SER A 91 8.39 21.48 -14.90
C SER A 91 8.32 20.99 -16.35
N THR A 92 9.08 21.63 -17.22
CA THR A 92 9.27 21.20 -18.62
C THR A 92 10.61 20.52 -18.79
N LEU A 93 10.66 19.51 -19.66
CA LEU A 93 11.89 18.85 -20.03
C LEU A 93 12.84 19.89 -20.64
N SER A 94 14.03 20.08 -20.04
CA SER A 94 15.07 20.96 -20.50
C SER A 94 16.17 20.19 -21.21
N GLN A 95 16.91 20.87 -22.10
CA GLN A 95 18.04 20.25 -22.77
C GLN A 95 19.14 19.89 -21.77
N ALA A 96 19.75 18.70 -21.95
CA ALA A 96 20.94 18.30 -21.22
C ALA A 96 22.15 19.11 -21.72
N ALA A 97 22.96 19.59 -20.77
CA ALA A 97 24.18 20.35 -21.10
C ALA A 97 25.22 19.50 -21.85
N GLN A 98 25.24 18.20 -21.56
CA GLN A 98 26.14 17.22 -22.20
C GLN A 98 25.32 16.02 -22.66
N PRO A 99 25.00 15.92 -23.96
CA PRO A 99 24.32 14.75 -24.51
C PRO A 99 25.29 13.56 -24.61
N ASP A 100 24.79 12.35 -24.37
CA ASP A 100 25.59 11.11 -24.46
C ASP A 100 26.00 10.80 -25.88
N LYS A 101 25.22 11.22 -26.88
CA LYS A 101 25.48 10.96 -28.30
C LYS A 101 25.05 12.16 -29.13
N ILE A 102 25.92 12.52 -30.09
CA ILE A 102 25.65 13.55 -31.09
C ILE A 102 25.56 12.87 -32.47
N VAL A 103 24.42 13.12 -33.15
CA VAL A 103 24.21 12.67 -34.53
C VAL A 103 24.17 13.93 -35.42
N ILE A 104 25.03 13.99 -36.40
CA ILE A 104 25.11 15.11 -37.35
C ILE A 104 24.35 14.72 -38.62
N HIS A 105 23.40 15.54 -38.98
CA HIS A 105 22.69 15.44 -40.28
C HIS A 105 23.34 16.40 -41.24
N HIS A 106 24.11 15.86 -42.20
CA HIS A 106 24.86 16.65 -43.17
C HIS A 106 23.92 17.26 -44.21
N VAL A 107 24.27 18.46 -44.70
CA VAL A 107 23.67 19.04 -45.87
C VAL A 107 24.24 18.32 -47.13
N PRO A 108 23.55 18.38 -48.29
CA PRO A 108 24.10 17.88 -49.55
C PRO A 108 25.43 18.56 -49.88
N ASP A 109 26.34 17.83 -50.56
CA ASP A 109 27.66 18.38 -50.96
C ASP A 109 27.52 19.53 -51.98
N HIS A 110 26.43 19.54 -52.72
CA HIS A 110 26.19 20.53 -53.77
C HIS A 110 24.83 21.24 -53.59
N CYS A 111 24.79 22.50 -53.92
CA CYS A 111 23.55 23.29 -53.93
C CYS A 111 22.53 22.71 -54.91
N GLN A 112 21.33 22.44 -54.45
CA GLN A 112 20.23 21.91 -55.29
C GLN A 112 19.72 22.88 -56.36
N ALA A 113 20.01 24.19 -56.21
CA ALA A 113 19.55 25.21 -57.18
C ALA A 113 20.59 25.56 -58.24
N CYS A 114 21.88 25.67 -57.88
CA CYS A 114 22.94 26.11 -58.78
C CYS A 114 24.08 25.09 -58.98
N HIS A 115 23.99 23.93 -58.32
CA HIS A 115 24.96 22.84 -58.37
C HIS A 115 26.42 23.19 -57.95
N CYS A 116 26.63 24.37 -57.33
CA CYS A 116 27.92 24.71 -56.74
C CYS A 116 28.18 23.85 -55.49
N GLU A 117 29.47 23.57 -55.24
CA GLU A 117 29.91 22.86 -54.03
C GLU A 117 29.64 23.69 -52.78
N LEU A 118 29.13 23.07 -51.70
CA LEU A 118 28.89 23.68 -50.42
C LEU A 118 30.10 23.43 -49.52
N LEU A 119 31.00 24.39 -49.40
CA LEU A 119 32.27 24.27 -48.70
C LEU A 119 32.12 24.40 -47.14
N PHE A 120 31.04 24.99 -46.63
CA PHE A 120 30.85 25.25 -45.22
C PHE A 120 29.45 24.89 -44.77
N ALA A 121 29.38 24.13 -43.68
CA ALA A 121 28.13 23.86 -42.95
C ALA A 121 28.30 24.19 -41.48
N TYR A 122 27.22 24.67 -40.84
CA TYR A 122 27.21 24.99 -39.44
C TYR A 122 25.91 24.47 -38.81
N VAL A 123 25.90 24.28 -37.51
CA VAL A 123 24.72 23.82 -36.76
C VAL A 123 23.72 24.99 -36.67
N SER A 124 22.65 24.91 -37.42
CA SER A 124 21.56 25.93 -37.35
C SER A 124 20.58 25.69 -36.21
N GLU A 125 20.30 24.44 -35.87
CA GLU A 125 19.39 24.05 -34.81
C GLU A 125 19.84 22.72 -34.20
N SER A 126 19.67 22.56 -32.91
CA SER A 126 19.84 21.28 -32.20
C SER A 126 18.57 20.85 -31.49
N ARG A 127 18.26 19.55 -31.57
CA ARG A 127 17.13 18.92 -30.88
C ARG A 127 17.65 17.72 -30.14
N GLN A 128 17.17 17.54 -28.89
CA GLN A 128 17.55 16.40 -28.09
C GLN A 128 16.35 15.47 -27.90
N VAL A 129 16.60 14.17 -28.01
CA VAL A 129 15.63 13.11 -27.76
C VAL A 129 16.13 12.34 -26.55
N PHE A 130 15.32 12.29 -25.50
CA PHE A 130 15.57 11.50 -24.30
C PHE A 130 14.90 10.15 -24.50
N ASP A 131 15.69 9.09 -24.59
CA ASP A 131 15.21 7.74 -24.82
C ASP A 131 15.80 6.77 -23.80
N LEU A 132 15.17 5.63 -23.61
CA LEU A 132 15.68 4.58 -22.74
C LEU A 132 16.58 3.64 -23.52
N PRO A 133 17.78 3.31 -23.00
CA PRO A 133 18.60 2.28 -23.61
C PRO A 133 17.89 0.93 -23.51
N LEU A 134 18.14 0.04 -24.46
CA LEU A 134 17.72 -1.35 -24.37
C LEU A 134 18.38 -1.98 -23.15
N VAL A 135 17.58 -2.29 -22.12
CA VAL A 135 18.06 -2.94 -20.91
C VAL A 135 17.81 -4.43 -21.04
N LYS A 136 18.89 -5.20 -21.02
CA LYS A 136 18.87 -6.66 -21.09
C LYS A 136 19.62 -7.24 -19.90
N TYR A 137 19.23 -8.45 -19.45
CA TYR A 137 20.01 -9.14 -18.44
C TYR A 137 21.38 -9.54 -18.96
N GLU A 138 22.35 -9.59 -18.06
CA GLU A 138 23.73 -10.01 -18.34
C GLU A 138 23.96 -11.37 -17.69
N VAL A 139 24.63 -12.28 -18.42
CA VAL A 139 25.03 -13.59 -17.90
C VAL A 139 26.53 -13.60 -17.70
N THR A 140 26.97 -13.79 -16.48
CA THR A 140 28.38 -14.02 -16.14
C THR A 140 28.60 -15.48 -15.83
N GLU A 141 29.47 -16.12 -16.53
CA GLU A 141 29.90 -17.51 -16.30
C GLU A 141 31.20 -17.55 -15.50
N HIS A 142 31.18 -18.25 -14.38
CA HIS A 142 32.36 -18.42 -13.53
C HIS A 142 32.97 -19.80 -13.72
N HIS A 143 34.28 -19.86 -14.02
CA HIS A 143 35.01 -21.10 -14.15
C HIS A 143 35.99 -21.30 -12.99
N ALA A 144 35.82 -22.38 -12.21
CA ALA A 144 36.79 -22.82 -11.23
C ALA A 144 37.81 -23.72 -11.93
N MET A 145 39.02 -23.21 -12.14
CA MET A 145 40.10 -23.97 -12.76
C MET A 145 40.72 -24.98 -11.80
N GLN A 146 41.20 -26.09 -12.33
CA GLN A 146 41.87 -27.12 -11.55
C GLN A 146 43.25 -27.40 -12.12
N ALA A 147 44.25 -27.56 -11.25
CA ALA A 147 45.62 -27.94 -11.62
C ALA A 147 46.13 -29.04 -10.71
N ILE A 148 46.88 -29.98 -11.26
CA ILE A 148 47.51 -31.07 -10.51
C ILE A 148 49.01 -30.80 -10.40
N CYS A 149 49.51 -30.73 -9.15
CA CYS A 149 50.91 -30.58 -8.88
C CYS A 149 51.68 -31.88 -9.20
N SER A 150 52.98 -31.81 -9.49
CA SER A 150 53.86 -32.98 -9.68
C SER A 150 53.89 -33.94 -8.49
N CYS A 151 53.54 -33.46 -7.28
CA CYS A 151 53.38 -34.30 -6.06
C CYS A 151 52.01 -35.01 -5.99
N GLY A 152 51.13 -34.81 -6.98
CA GLY A 152 49.78 -35.37 -7.02
C GLY A 152 48.71 -34.54 -6.31
N HIS A 153 49.06 -33.42 -5.67
CA HIS A 153 48.09 -32.54 -5.00
C HIS A 153 47.24 -31.77 -6.03
N VAL A 154 45.93 -31.77 -5.82
CA VAL A 154 44.98 -31.09 -6.70
C VAL A 154 44.64 -29.70 -6.12
N HIS A 155 44.89 -28.67 -6.88
CA HIS A 155 44.50 -27.29 -6.56
C HIS A 155 43.25 -26.95 -7.36
N THR A 156 42.20 -26.47 -6.67
CA THR A 156 40.94 -26.04 -7.29
C THR A 156 40.67 -24.58 -6.97
N GLY A 157 40.40 -23.80 -7.99
CA GLY A 157 39.95 -22.42 -7.85
C GLY A 157 38.61 -22.35 -7.10
N GLN A 158 38.42 -21.31 -6.33
CA GLN A 158 37.17 -21.09 -5.57
C GLN A 158 36.26 -20.09 -6.27
N PHE A 159 34.96 -20.34 -6.24
CA PHE A 159 33.99 -19.37 -6.68
C PHE A 159 33.91 -18.18 -5.72
N PRO A 160 33.63 -16.98 -6.22
CA PRO A 160 33.43 -15.83 -5.34
C PRO A 160 32.21 -16.03 -4.41
N VAL A 161 32.20 -15.28 -3.31
CA VAL A 161 31.08 -15.27 -2.35
C VAL A 161 29.78 -14.93 -3.07
N GLY A 162 28.75 -15.73 -2.84
CA GLY A 162 27.43 -15.54 -3.46
C GLY A 162 27.22 -16.33 -4.75
N VAL A 163 28.26 -17.03 -5.28
CA VAL A 163 28.12 -17.95 -6.43
C VAL A 163 28.06 -19.38 -5.88
N ASN A 164 26.84 -19.88 -5.63
CA ASN A 164 26.62 -21.13 -4.90
C ASN A 164 25.89 -22.20 -5.70
N ALA A 165 25.35 -21.87 -6.88
CA ALA A 165 24.58 -22.78 -7.70
C ALA A 165 25.05 -22.74 -9.16
N ALA A 166 24.81 -23.84 -9.88
CA ALA A 166 25.15 -23.93 -11.29
C ALA A 166 24.45 -22.84 -12.15
N VAL A 167 23.24 -22.44 -11.74
CA VAL A 167 22.49 -21.32 -12.34
C VAL A 167 21.77 -20.60 -11.20
N GLN A 168 21.89 -19.27 -11.16
CA GLN A 168 21.24 -18.45 -10.13
C GLN A 168 20.97 -17.04 -10.64
N TYR A 169 20.02 -16.36 -10.01
CA TYR A 169 19.81 -14.93 -10.25
C TYR A 169 20.81 -14.13 -9.42
N GLY A 170 21.40 -13.11 -10.04
CA GLY A 170 22.33 -12.20 -9.37
C GLY A 170 21.62 -11.22 -8.42
N ALA A 171 22.39 -10.62 -7.54
CA ALA A 171 21.89 -9.72 -6.49
C ALA A 171 21.07 -8.54 -7.05
N ARG A 172 21.47 -7.96 -8.20
CA ARG A 172 20.72 -6.86 -8.84
C ARG A 172 19.33 -7.29 -9.30
N ALA A 173 19.19 -8.50 -9.88
CA ALA A 173 17.91 -9.03 -10.31
C ALA A 173 16.99 -9.29 -9.12
N LEU A 174 17.52 -9.86 -8.03
CA LEU A 174 16.78 -10.08 -6.78
C LEU A 174 16.33 -8.74 -6.17
N ALA A 175 17.23 -7.75 -6.09
CA ALA A 175 16.92 -6.42 -5.58
C ALA A 175 15.82 -5.71 -6.40
N ALA A 176 15.86 -5.82 -7.74
CA ALA A 176 14.82 -5.25 -8.61
C ALA A 176 13.44 -5.89 -8.35
N MET A 177 13.38 -7.23 -8.18
CA MET A 177 12.14 -7.92 -7.84
C MET A 177 11.58 -7.46 -6.48
N VAL A 178 12.43 -7.35 -5.47
CA VAL A 178 12.04 -6.85 -4.13
C VAL A 178 11.55 -5.41 -4.21
N HIS A 179 12.27 -4.55 -4.92
CA HIS A 179 11.92 -3.14 -5.06
C HIS A 179 10.57 -2.95 -5.76
N LEU A 180 10.34 -3.62 -6.88
CA LEU A 180 9.05 -3.58 -7.58
C LEU A 180 7.90 -4.09 -6.69
N ASN A 181 8.11 -5.21 -6.02
CA ASN A 181 7.05 -5.84 -5.23
C ASN A 181 6.77 -5.09 -3.92
N GLN A 182 7.79 -4.71 -3.15
CA GLN A 182 7.63 -4.13 -1.82
C GLN A 182 7.51 -2.61 -1.84
N ASN A 183 8.36 -1.91 -2.58
CA ASN A 183 8.35 -0.45 -2.60
C ASN A 183 7.27 0.12 -3.53
N HIS A 184 7.05 -0.52 -4.68
CA HIS A 184 6.04 -0.07 -5.65
C HIS A 184 4.71 -0.83 -5.56
N ALA A 185 4.56 -1.75 -4.61
CA ALA A 185 3.34 -2.56 -4.41
C ALA A 185 2.86 -3.29 -5.68
N VAL A 186 3.78 -3.64 -6.58
CA VAL A 186 3.47 -4.42 -7.78
C VAL A 186 3.20 -5.86 -7.38
N SER A 187 2.08 -6.43 -7.79
CA SER A 187 1.76 -7.82 -7.45
C SER A 187 2.83 -8.80 -7.94
N VAL A 188 3.01 -9.94 -7.27
CA VAL A 188 4.00 -10.99 -7.59
C VAL A 188 3.95 -11.38 -9.07
N GLN A 189 2.73 -11.60 -9.61
CA GLN A 189 2.53 -11.94 -11.02
C GLN A 189 3.00 -10.83 -11.96
N ARG A 190 2.65 -9.58 -11.65
CA ARG A 190 3.07 -8.42 -12.47
C ARG A 190 4.56 -8.15 -12.36
N THR A 191 5.16 -8.36 -11.18
CA THR A 191 6.62 -8.27 -11.01
C THR A 191 7.34 -9.24 -11.95
N ALA A 192 6.88 -10.50 -12.02
CA ALA A 192 7.45 -11.48 -12.94
C ALA A 192 7.28 -11.05 -14.41
N ALA A 193 6.12 -10.48 -14.77
CA ALA A 193 5.90 -9.95 -16.12
C ALA A 193 6.82 -8.76 -16.44
N VAL A 194 6.96 -7.79 -15.53
CA VAL A 194 7.86 -6.64 -15.69
C VAL A 194 9.31 -7.10 -15.88
N MET A 195 9.80 -8.08 -15.10
CA MET A 195 11.15 -8.62 -15.26
C MET A 195 11.37 -9.22 -16.65
N LYS A 196 10.36 -9.93 -17.18
CA LYS A 196 10.41 -10.50 -18.54
C LYS A 196 10.33 -9.41 -19.62
N ASP A 197 9.38 -8.47 -19.49
CA ASP A 197 9.04 -7.54 -20.57
C ASP A 197 10.08 -6.42 -20.70
N PHE A 198 10.62 -5.92 -19.59
CA PHE A 198 11.60 -4.82 -19.58
C PHE A 198 13.06 -5.28 -19.59
N PHE A 199 13.35 -6.42 -18.96
CA PHE A 199 14.75 -6.91 -18.83
C PHE A 199 15.00 -8.20 -19.60
N GLU A 200 14.01 -8.72 -20.33
CA GLU A 200 14.04 -10.04 -21.00
C GLU A 200 14.37 -11.20 -20.03
N LEU A 201 14.32 -10.98 -18.72
CA LEU A 201 14.68 -11.96 -17.70
C LEU A 201 13.48 -12.79 -17.27
N PRO A 202 13.36 -14.07 -17.68
CA PRO A 202 12.27 -14.93 -17.27
C PRO A 202 12.39 -15.30 -15.79
N VAL A 203 11.40 -14.93 -14.97
CA VAL A 203 11.33 -15.30 -13.56
C VAL A 203 9.97 -15.90 -13.23
N SER A 204 9.96 -16.87 -12.32
CA SER A 204 8.71 -17.42 -11.80
C SER A 204 8.15 -16.57 -10.65
N GLN A 205 6.85 -16.67 -10.39
CA GLN A 205 6.24 -16.04 -9.21
C GLN A 205 6.87 -16.53 -7.90
N ALA A 206 7.22 -17.82 -7.83
CA ALA A 206 7.92 -18.39 -6.67
C ALA A 206 9.31 -17.75 -6.47
N THR A 207 10.01 -17.41 -7.55
CA THR A 207 11.29 -16.71 -7.49
C THR A 207 11.12 -15.32 -6.88
N VAL A 208 10.07 -14.59 -7.25
CA VAL A 208 9.78 -13.26 -6.68
C VAL A 208 9.52 -13.36 -5.18
N VAL A 209 8.67 -14.33 -4.76
CA VAL A 209 8.39 -14.55 -3.34
C VAL A 209 9.66 -14.90 -2.56
N LYS A 210 10.50 -15.79 -3.12
CA LYS A 210 11.77 -16.16 -2.50
C LYS A 210 12.73 -14.97 -2.41
N ALA A 211 12.79 -14.10 -3.42
CA ALA A 211 13.60 -12.90 -3.38
C ALA A 211 13.17 -11.95 -2.25
N VAL A 212 11.87 -11.76 -2.05
CA VAL A 212 11.32 -10.97 -0.94
C VAL A 212 11.71 -11.57 0.42
N GLN A 213 11.59 -12.89 0.57
CA GLN A 213 11.98 -13.56 1.82
C GLN A 213 13.47 -13.39 2.12
N VAL A 214 14.33 -13.64 1.14
CA VAL A 214 15.79 -13.44 1.28
C VAL A 214 16.13 -11.99 1.62
N GLY A 215 15.44 -11.03 0.98
CA GLY A 215 15.61 -9.60 1.29
C GLY A 215 15.18 -9.27 2.73
N ALA A 216 14.07 -9.82 3.20
CA ALA A 216 13.60 -9.64 4.57
C ALA A 216 14.60 -10.20 5.60
N ASP A 217 15.07 -11.44 5.36
CA ASP A 217 16.04 -12.09 6.25
C ASP A 217 17.37 -11.31 6.32
N LEU A 218 17.83 -10.79 5.18
CA LEU A 218 19.06 -9.99 5.10
C LEU A 218 18.94 -8.65 5.85
N LEU A 219 17.78 -8.02 5.81
CA LEU A 219 17.53 -6.71 6.42
C LEU A 219 17.10 -6.80 7.88
N GLN A 220 16.74 -7.98 8.38
CA GLN A 220 16.25 -8.15 9.75
C GLN A 220 17.14 -7.55 10.84
N PRO A 221 18.47 -7.73 10.82
CA PRO A 221 19.35 -7.10 11.85
C PRO A 221 19.25 -5.57 11.82
N THR A 222 19.27 -4.97 10.63
CA THR A 222 19.15 -3.51 10.48
C THR A 222 17.80 -3.00 10.98
N VAL A 223 16.71 -3.73 10.71
CA VAL A 223 15.37 -3.38 11.21
C VAL A 223 15.31 -3.46 12.74
N GLN A 224 15.99 -4.44 13.34
CA GLN A 224 16.11 -4.54 14.80
C GLN A 224 16.90 -3.37 15.38
N ASP A 225 18.04 -3.01 14.79
CA ASP A 225 18.84 -1.85 15.20
C ASP A 225 18.05 -0.54 15.15
N ILE A 226 17.26 -0.35 14.06
CA ILE A 226 16.35 0.79 13.94
C ILE A 226 15.32 0.77 15.09
N GLY A 227 14.71 -0.38 15.36
CA GLY A 227 13.73 -0.54 16.45
C GLY A 227 14.31 -0.15 17.81
N GLN A 228 15.52 -0.62 18.12
CA GLN A 228 16.23 -0.27 19.36
C GLN A 228 16.58 1.21 19.43
N ALA A 229 17.03 1.81 18.33
CA ALA A 229 17.33 3.23 18.26
C ALA A 229 16.09 4.10 18.49
N VAL A 230 14.95 3.74 17.89
CA VAL A 230 13.68 4.41 18.13
C VAL A 230 13.20 4.24 19.57
N ALA A 231 13.27 3.02 20.12
CA ALA A 231 12.89 2.74 21.51
C ALA A 231 13.73 3.50 22.54
N SER A 232 15.00 3.77 22.21
CA SER A 232 15.95 4.49 23.09
C SER A 232 15.90 6.00 22.93
N SER A 233 15.08 6.53 22.00
CA SER A 233 14.97 7.97 21.74
C SER A 233 14.22 8.69 22.86
N ALA A 234 14.54 9.96 23.08
CA ALA A 234 13.87 10.78 24.10
C ALA A 234 12.39 11.00 23.79
N VAL A 235 12.03 11.05 22.50
CA VAL A 235 10.64 11.19 22.00
C VAL A 235 10.46 10.28 20.80
N ALA A 236 9.43 9.44 20.85
CA ALA A 236 8.98 8.64 19.74
C ALA A 236 7.45 8.80 19.58
N HIS A 237 7.00 8.92 18.34
CA HIS A 237 5.59 8.92 17.99
C HIS A 237 5.15 7.49 17.71
N ALA A 238 4.02 7.09 18.27
CA ALA A 238 3.44 5.78 18.05
C ALA A 238 2.08 5.89 17.38
N ASP A 239 1.83 5.08 16.36
CA ASP A 239 0.52 4.93 15.72
C ASP A 239 0.28 3.46 15.38
N GLU A 240 -0.99 3.10 15.20
CA GLU A 240 -1.38 1.75 14.89
C GLU A 240 -2.54 1.69 13.89
N THR A 241 -2.40 0.83 12.91
CA THR A 241 -3.46 0.61 11.92
C THR A 241 -3.80 -0.86 11.77
N GLY A 242 -5.09 -1.16 11.60
CA GLY A 242 -5.55 -2.53 11.38
C GLY A 242 -5.20 -3.01 9.98
N ILE A 243 -4.60 -4.18 9.89
CA ILE A 243 -4.33 -4.88 8.63
C ILE A 243 -4.90 -6.31 8.67
N ARG A 244 -5.14 -6.90 7.53
CA ARG A 244 -5.57 -8.31 7.46
C ARG A 244 -4.45 -9.19 6.99
N VAL A 245 -4.06 -10.16 7.83
CA VAL A 245 -3.08 -11.20 7.52
C VAL A 245 -3.83 -12.53 7.51
N VAL A 246 -3.86 -13.24 6.37
CA VAL A 246 -4.55 -14.52 6.21
C VAL A 246 -6.02 -14.46 6.71
N LYS A 247 -6.74 -13.37 6.37
CA LYS A 247 -8.13 -13.07 6.76
C LYS A 247 -8.33 -12.68 8.23
N GLU A 248 -7.34 -12.80 9.09
CA GLU A 248 -7.39 -12.39 10.49
C GLU A 248 -6.98 -10.93 10.66
N LEU A 249 -7.57 -10.26 11.64
CA LEU A 249 -7.21 -8.88 11.97
C LEU A 249 -5.90 -8.88 12.76
N HIS A 250 -4.93 -8.17 12.22
CA HIS A 250 -3.66 -7.86 12.88
C HIS A 250 -3.50 -6.33 12.95
N TRP A 251 -2.51 -5.89 13.69
CA TRP A 251 -2.19 -4.49 13.87
C TRP A 251 -0.78 -4.22 13.42
N LEU A 252 -0.62 -3.26 12.53
CA LEU A 252 0.67 -2.71 12.16
C LEU A 252 0.95 -1.55 13.13
N HIS A 253 1.95 -1.75 13.97
CA HIS A 253 2.44 -0.74 14.89
C HIS A 253 3.57 0.03 14.20
N VAL A 254 3.51 1.35 14.25
CA VAL A 254 4.51 2.25 13.68
C VAL A 254 5.10 3.06 14.83
N LEU A 255 6.39 3.06 14.96
CA LEU A 255 7.14 3.92 15.87
C LEU A 255 8.07 4.79 15.05
N ALA A 256 8.06 6.09 15.28
CA ALA A 256 8.83 7.04 14.50
C ALA A 256 9.47 8.12 15.37
N THR A 257 10.68 8.52 14.98
CA THR A 257 11.34 9.76 15.39
C THR A 257 11.41 10.71 14.19
N ASP A 258 12.07 11.84 14.30
CA ASP A 258 12.28 12.77 13.18
C ASP A 258 13.09 12.14 12.02
N THR A 259 13.88 11.10 12.29
CA THR A 259 14.83 10.51 11.33
C THR A 259 14.66 9.01 11.09
N LEU A 260 14.01 8.29 11.99
CA LEU A 260 13.87 6.85 11.94
C LEU A 260 12.40 6.43 12.06
N THR A 261 12.03 5.40 11.32
CA THR A 261 10.70 4.77 11.41
C THR A 261 10.87 3.26 11.50
N TRP A 262 10.23 2.66 12.50
CA TRP A 262 10.15 1.22 12.67
C TRP A 262 8.69 0.76 12.54
N MET A 263 8.48 -0.41 11.94
CA MET A 263 7.16 -1.01 11.77
C MET A 263 7.18 -2.46 12.21
N GLY A 264 6.16 -2.87 12.98
CA GLY A 264 5.97 -4.25 13.41
C GLY A 264 4.53 -4.69 13.36
N CYS A 265 4.29 -5.93 12.98
CA CYS A 265 2.94 -6.52 12.89
C CYS A 265 2.68 -7.43 14.09
N HIS A 266 1.53 -7.26 14.74
CA HIS A 266 1.12 -8.08 15.88
C HIS A 266 -0.38 -8.40 15.83
N PRO A 267 -0.84 -9.59 16.28
CA PRO A 267 -2.27 -9.93 16.27
C PRO A 267 -3.09 -9.10 17.27
N LYS A 268 -2.46 -8.54 18.29
CA LYS A 268 -3.12 -7.71 19.31
C LYS A 268 -2.78 -6.25 19.16
N ARG A 269 -3.70 -5.39 19.65
CA ARG A 269 -3.53 -3.94 19.75
C ARG A 269 -3.06 -3.55 21.15
N GLY A 270 -2.25 -2.49 21.25
CA GLY A 270 -1.91 -1.85 22.52
C GLY A 270 -0.71 -2.46 23.25
N GLY A 271 -0.63 -2.31 24.57
CA GLY A 271 0.56 -2.56 25.41
C GLY A 271 1.20 -3.94 25.25
N GLU A 272 0.39 -5.01 25.18
CA GLU A 272 0.91 -6.39 24.95
C GLU A 272 1.72 -6.51 23.67
N ALA A 273 1.32 -5.79 22.60
CA ALA A 273 2.06 -5.79 21.35
C ALA A 273 3.42 -5.12 21.51
N PHE A 274 3.49 -3.98 22.18
CA PHE A 274 4.73 -3.25 22.41
C PHE A 274 5.70 -4.03 23.32
N GLU A 275 5.18 -4.72 24.33
CA GLU A 275 5.99 -5.60 25.20
C GLU A 275 6.56 -6.79 24.41
N SER A 276 5.74 -7.47 23.60
CA SER A 276 6.17 -8.63 22.79
C SER A 276 7.16 -8.26 21.70
N LEU A 277 7.08 -7.04 21.15
CA LEU A 277 7.99 -6.51 20.14
C LEU A 277 9.28 -5.92 20.76
N ALA A 278 9.42 -6.02 22.09
CA ALA A 278 10.58 -5.52 22.88
C ALA A 278 10.92 -4.03 22.64
N LEU A 279 9.92 -3.20 22.36
CA LEU A 279 10.08 -1.82 21.92
C LEU A 279 9.88 -0.79 23.04
N LEU A 280 9.30 -1.17 24.17
CA LEU A 280 9.20 -0.33 25.36
C LEU A 280 10.06 -0.95 26.45
N GLN A 281 11.19 -0.34 26.73
CA GLN A 281 11.89 -0.54 28.01
C GLN A 281 11.07 0.19 29.08
N ARG A 282 10.72 -0.53 30.16
CA ARG A 282 10.03 0.03 31.33
C ARG A 282 10.89 1.06 32.04
#